data_03ccd641abc6c69ebd3043531b6e4fe7
#
_entry.id   03ccd641abc6c69ebd3043531b6e4fe7
#
_cell.length_a   1.000
_cell.length_b   1.000
_cell.length_c   1.000
_cell.angle_alpha   90.00
_cell.angle_beta   90.00
_cell.angle_gamma   90.00
#
_symmetry.space_group_name_H-M   'P 1'
#
loop_
_entity.id
_entity.type
_entity.pdbx_description
1 polymer ?
#
loop_
_entity_poly.entity_id
_entity_poly.type
_entity_poly.pdbx_seq_one_letter_code
_entity_poly.pdbx_strand_id
1 'polypeptide(L)'
;MDELKRSVIIIAAFGLTNIAYAQSPQINTTIIGSGSPDYNPERVSAGVLITQGGTQILVDMGDGVKRNLEKHGVDGRKMNAILFTHHHLDHNADFSPIFTSALLGRGDFLVAGPKQTKDFVNNNINLYDQDLDYRLGKTQRSLDERLDHLTIRELKSGDRFNVDEIKVSTLSVPHTIESIAYRFDYSDQSVVITGDLSAGPGVAKFAKDANCLIIDSGGMIMNKRGKKQRNKTLKSEGKNGAQKGKKQHAHLNIKESSQIAADANINKLVYTHFVLGEIDKSASMKIIEQQYKGEVIFSDDLMSLNCGNKTTN
;
A
#
# COMPACT_ATOMS: atom_id res chain seq x y z
N MET A 1 33.49 -44.50 68.69
CA MET A 1 32.56 -45.11 67.74
C MET A 1 31.57 -44.01 67.38
N ASP A 2 31.93 -43.15 66.37
CA ASP A 2 31.09 -42.03 65.95
C ASP A 2 30.56 -42.34 64.59
N GLU A 3 29.21 -42.42 64.47
CA GLU A 3 28.52 -42.56 63.23
C GLU A 3 28.41 -41.20 62.51
N LEU A 4 29.06 -41.08 61.37
CA LEU A 4 28.94 -39.93 60.50
C LEU A 4 27.64 -40.03 59.68
N LYS A 5 26.61 -39.24 60.01
CA LYS A 5 25.40 -39.09 59.21
C LYS A 5 25.75 -38.23 57.98
N ARG A 6 25.75 -38.83 56.80
CA ARG A 6 25.84 -38.09 55.49
C ARG A 6 24.44 -37.63 55.13
N SER A 7 24.26 -36.30 55.16
CA SER A 7 23.08 -35.67 54.62
C SER A 7 23.26 -35.49 53.06
N VAL A 8 22.37 -36.11 52.30
CA VAL A 8 22.30 -35.94 50.84
C VAL A 8 21.40 -34.74 50.56
N ILE A 9 21.97 -33.68 50.04
CA ILE A 9 21.23 -32.50 49.53
C ILE A 9 20.84 -32.80 48.10
N ILE A 10 19.55 -33.00 47.83
CA ILE A 10 18.99 -33.09 46.48
C ILE A 10 18.71 -31.68 46.01
N ILE A 11 19.52 -31.17 45.10
CA ILE A 11 19.26 -29.90 44.39
C ILE A 11 18.32 -30.21 43.23
N ALA A 12 17.05 -29.86 43.38
CA ALA A 12 16.08 -29.90 42.29
C ALA A 12 16.36 -28.68 41.34
N ALA A 13 16.96 -28.93 40.20
CA ALA A 13 17.11 -27.92 39.17
C ALA A 13 15.75 -27.74 38.47
N PHE A 14 15.05 -26.67 38.81
CA PHE A 14 13.90 -26.20 38.00
C PHE A 14 14.41 -25.61 36.69
N GLY A 15 14.33 -26.38 35.61
CA GLY A 15 14.57 -25.89 34.28
C GLY A 15 13.44 -24.92 33.86
N LEU A 16 13.74 -23.61 33.86
CA LEU A 16 12.87 -22.62 33.23
C LEU A 16 12.94 -22.82 31.71
N THR A 17 11.98 -23.54 31.15
CA THR A 17 11.76 -23.57 29.71
C THR A 17 11.21 -22.20 29.31
N ASN A 18 12.06 -21.35 28.71
CA ASN A 18 11.61 -20.18 28.01
C ASN A 18 10.81 -20.63 26.78
N ILE A 19 9.49 -20.66 26.93
CA ILE A 19 8.58 -20.79 25.78
C ILE A 19 8.67 -19.45 25.05
N ALA A 20 9.53 -19.38 24.03
CA ALA A 20 9.50 -18.28 23.06
C ALA A 20 8.13 -18.38 22.36
N TYR A 21 7.21 -17.50 22.73
CA TYR A 21 6.01 -17.29 21.92
C TYR A 21 6.47 -16.80 20.55
N ALA A 22 6.48 -17.68 19.57
CA ALA A 22 6.63 -17.28 18.18
C ALA A 22 5.48 -16.30 17.90
N GLN A 23 5.80 -15.04 17.61
CA GLN A 23 4.80 -14.10 17.15
C GLN A 23 4.09 -14.74 15.96
N SER A 24 2.75 -14.79 16.01
CA SER A 24 1.96 -15.25 14.88
C SER A 24 2.38 -14.43 13.65
N PRO A 25 2.57 -15.08 12.51
CA PRO A 25 2.97 -14.39 11.29
C PRO A 25 1.99 -13.26 11.01
N GLN A 26 2.52 -12.06 10.72
CA GLN A 26 1.73 -10.84 10.57
C GLN A 26 1.85 -10.26 9.16
N ILE A 27 0.80 -9.56 8.70
CA ILE A 27 0.91 -8.66 7.56
C ILE A 27 1.72 -7.43 8.00
N ASN A 28 2.84 -7.18 7.32
CA ASN A 28 3.55 -5.92 7.42
C ASN A 28 3.13 -5.03 6.26
N THR A 29 2.86 -3.78 6.55
CA THR A 29 2.46 -2.78 5.57
C THR A 29 3.44 -1.62 5.61
N THR A 30 3.97 -1.22 4.45
CA THR A 30 4.89 -0.08 4.35
C THR A 30 4.39 0.87 3.28
N ILE A 31 4.24 2.14 3.62
CA ILE A 31 4.01 3.21 2.65
C ILE A 31 5.33 3.47 1.95
N ILE A 32 5.48 3.04 0.71
CA ILE A 32 6.71 3.24 -0.08
C ILE A 32 6.77 4.66 -0.64
N GLY A 33 5.62 5.16 -1.08
CA GLY A 33 5.43 6.51 -1.55
C GLY A 33 4.10 7.07 -1.08
N SER A 34 4.12 8.29 -0.56
CA SER A 34 2.97 8.95 0.08
C SER A 34 2.51 10.21 -0.64
N GLY A 35 3.15 10.54 -1.77
CA GLY A 35 2.86 11.73 -2.57
C GLY A 35 1.80 11.50 -3.65
N SER A 36 1.39 12.59 -4.29
CA SER A 36 0.43 12.72 -5.39
C SER A 36 1.14 13.10 -6.70
N PRO A 37 0.41 13.39 -7.80
CA PRO A 37 1.03 13.76 -9.09
C PRO A 37 1.97 14.95 -9.05
N ASP A 38 1.75 15.89 -8.14
CA ASP A 38 2.57 17.09 -8.05
C ASP A 38 3.98 16.73 -7.55
N TYR A 39 5.03 17.23 -8.25
CA TYR A 39 6.39 17.03 -7.78
C TYR A 39 6.54 17.51 -6.33
N ASN A 40 6.99 16.62 -5.47
CA ASN A 40 7.28 16.91 -4.07
C ASN A 40 8.70 16.38 -3.72
N PRO A 41 9.64 17.25 -3.32
CA PRO A 41 11.00 16.82 -2.99
C PRO A 41 11.09 15.90 -1.77
N GLU A 42 10.05 15.88 -0.94
CA GLU A 42 10.00 15.12 0.31
C GLU A 42 9.22 13.80 0.18
N ARG A 43 8.46 13.61 -0.92
CA ARG A 43 7.57 12.47 -1.12
C ARG A 43 7.64 11.97 -2.55
N VAL A 44 7.78 10.68 -2.74
CA VAL A 44 7.57 10.04 -4.04
C VAL A 44 6.08 9.74 -4.21
N SER A 45 5.65 9.50 -5.45
CA SER A 45 4.25 9.21 -5.78
C SER A 45 3.75 7.91 -5.13
N ALA A 46 2.47 7.59 -5.33
CA ALA A 46 1.78 6.52 -4.59
C ALA A 46 2.43 5.13 -4.73
N GLY A 47 2.58 4.45 -3.61
CA GLY A 47 3.01 3.06 -3.55
C GLY A 47 2.91 2.47 -2.14
N VAL A 48 2.33 1.29 -2.01
CA VAL A 48 2.19 0.57 -0.74
C VAL A 48 2.68 -0.86 -0.90
N LEU A 49 3.55 -1.29 -0.01
CA LEU A 49 4.06 -2.66 0.03
C LEU A 49 3.38 -3.44 1.16
N ILE A 50 2.82 -4.59 0.82
CA ILE A 50 2.30 -5.59 1.75
C ILE A 50 3.26 -6.76 1.76
N THR A 51 3.71 -7.18 2.95
CA THR A 51 4.55 -8.38 3.09
C THR A 51 4.03 -9.29 4.17
N GLN A 52 4.17 -10.60 3.96
CA GLN A 52 3.88 -11.64 4.95
C GLN A 52 4.81 -12.82 4.70
N GLY A 53 5.65 -13.19 5.65
CA GLY A 53 6.67 -14.22 5.44
C GLY A 53 7.58 -13.87 4.26
N GLY A 54 7.57 -14.70 3.21
CA GLY A 54 8.31 -14.46 1.96
C GLY A 54 7.52 -13.72 0.89
N THR A 55 6.21 -13.53 1.08
CA THR A 55 5.30 -12.93 0.10
C THR A 55 5.47 -11.41 0.05
N GLN A 56 5.56 -10.85 -1.16
CA GLN A 56 5.67 -9.41 -1.43
C GLN A 56 4.61 -8.99 -2.45
N ILE A 57 3.73 -8.07 -2.06
CA ILE A 57 2.67 -7.50 -2.91
C ILE A 57 2.87 -5.98 -2.94
N LEU A 58 3.08 -5.42 -4.13
CA LEU A 58 3.15 -3.99 -4.34
C LEU A 58 1.82 -3.48 -4.89
N VAL A 59 1.23 -2.49 -4.23
CA VAL A 59 0.04 -1.78 -4.70
C VAL A 59 0.45 -0.39 -5.12
N ASP A 60 0.28 -0.09 -6.38
CA ASP A 60 0.73 1.11 -7.09
C ASP A 60 2.26 1.32 -7.06
N MET A 61 2.75 1.98 -8.08
CA MET A 61 4.16 2.21 -8.31
C MET A 61 4.38 3.51 -9.11
N GLY A 62 4.03 4.61 -8.47
CA GLY A 62 4.25 5.93 -9.01
C GLY A 62 5.73 6.34 -9.08
N ASP A 63 6.00 7.55 -9.56
CA ASP A 63 7.35 8.06 -9.73
C ASP A 63 8.15 8.03 -8.42
N GLY A 64 9.33 7.44 -8.45
CA GLY A 64 10.27 7.30 -7.33
C GLY A 64 10.03 6.09 -6.42
N VAL A 65 8.94 5.32 -6.60
CA VAL A 65 8.65 4.11 -5.81
C VAL A 65 9.74 3.07 -5.98
N LYS A 66 10.26 2.85 -7.21
CA LYS A 66 11.37 1.93 -7.47
C LYS A 66 12.58 2.22 -6.58
N ARG A 67 12.97 3.48 -6.51
CA ARG A 67 14.10 3.92 -5.68
C ARG A 67 13.85 3.71 -4.19
N ASN A 68 12.63 3.96 -3.72
CA ASN A 68 12.26 3.76 -2.33
C ASN A 68 12.17 2.28 -1.95
N LEU A 69 11.69 1.40 -2.85
CA LEU A 69 11.76 -0.05 -2.64
C LEU A 69 13.21 -0.52 -2.44
N GLU A 70 14.14 -0.05 -3.26
CA GLU A 70 15.57 -0.37 -3.12
C GLU A 70 16.17 0.14 -1.80
N LYS A 71 15.83 1.37 -1.40
CA LYS A 71 16.22 1.93 -0.10
C LYS A 71 15.66 1.12 1.07
N HIS A 72 14.45 0.58 0.92
CA HIS A 72 13.81 -0.28 1.91
C HIS A 72 14.38 -1.70 1.94
N GLY A 73 15.28 -2.03 1.02
CA GLY A 73 15.93 -3.36 0.91
C GLY A 73 15.06 -4.41 0.21
N VAL A 74 14.06 -4.00 -0.55
CA VAL A 74 13.18 -4.90 -1.30
C VAL A 74 13.89 -5.40 -2.56
N ASP A 75 14.00 -6.71 -2.69
CA ASP A 75 14.44 -7.35 -3.93
C ASP A 75 13.24 -7.53 -4.87
N GLY A 76 13.13 -6.69 -5.90
CA GLY A 76 12.03 -6.73 -6.86
C GLY A 76 11.90 -8.08 -7.60
N ARG A 77 12.97 -8.91 -7.64
CA ARG A 77 12.94 -10.25 -8.24
C ARG A 77 12.14 -11.26 -7.42
N LYS A 78 11.78 -10.92 -6.21
CA LYS A 78 10.97 -11.73 -5.29
C LYS A 78 9.52 -11.25 -5.20
N MET A 79 9.10 -10.33 -6.06
CA MET A 79 7.74 -9.82 -6.08
C MET A 79 6.76 -10.92 -6.48
N ASN A 80 5.75 -11.18 -5.65
CA ASN A 80 4.70 -12.16 -5.93
C ASN A 80 3.52 -11.52 -6.67
N ALA A 81 3.22 -10.24 -6.37
CA ALA A 81 2.17 -9.52 -7.10
C ALA A 81 2.46 -8.03 -7.22
N ILE A 82 2.06 -7.47 -8.36
CA ILE A 82 1.99 -6.04 -8.66
C ILE A 82 0.51 -5.74 -8.94
N LEU A 83 -0.08 -4.85 -8.14
CA LEU A 83 -1.49 -4.51 -8.23
C LEU A 83 -1.65 -3.02 -8.52
N PHE A 84 -2.52 -2.67 -9.47
CA PHE A 84 -2.88 -1.28 -9.75
C PHE A 84 -4.23 -0.97 -9.11
N THR A 85 -4.32 0.15 -8.39
CA THR A 85 -5.62 0.70 -8.03
C THR A 85 -6.29 1.31 -9.26
N HIS A 86 -5.54 2.05 -10.06
CA HIS A 86 -5.98 2.65 -11.32
C HIS A 86 -4.76 3.07 -12.18
N HIS A 87 -5.01 3.59 -13.39
CA HIS A 87 -3.95 3.86 -14.36
C HIS A 87 -3.60 5.36 -14.52
N HIS A 88 -3.67 6.18 -13.47
CA HIS A 88 -3.00 7.48 -13.48
C HIS A 88 -1.48 7.33 -13.38
N LEU A 89 -0.73 8.27 -13.95
CA LEU A 89 0.73 8.20 -14.03
C LEU A 89 1.41 8.18 -12.66
N ASP A 90 0.87 8.88 -11.69
CA ASP A 90 1.40 8.90 -10.32
C ASP A 90 1.13 7.61 -9.53
N HIS A 91 0.47 6.63 -10.15
CA HIS A 91 0.26 5.29 -9.64
C HIS A 91 0.99 4.21 -10.45
N ASN A 92 1.57 4.54 -11.62
CA ASN A 92 2.19 3.52 -12.48
C ASN A 92 3.49 3.95 -13.19
N ALA A 93 4.02 5.15 -12.95
CA ALA A 93 5.19 5.67 -13.68
C ALA A 93 6.44 4.78 -13.55
N ASP A 94 6.65 4.14 -12.41
CA ASP A 94 7.79 3.23 -12.18
C ASP A 94 7.46 1.75 -12.52
N PHE A 95 6.34 1.49 -13.21
CA PHE A 95 5.95 0.12 -13.54
C PHE A 95 7.04 -0.62 -14.34
N SER A 96 7.52 -0.04 -15.44
CA SER A 96 8.48 -0.72 -16.33
C SER A 96 9.74 -1.23 -15.62
N PRO A 97 10.47 -0.46 -14.81
CA PRO A 97 11.65 -0.94 -14.12
C PRO A 97 11.34 -1.92 -12.98
N ILE A 98 10.18 -1.80 -12.32
CA ILE A 98 9.75 -2.72 -11.25
C ILE A 98 9.32 -4.04 -11.88
N PHE A 99 8.50 -4.01 -12.93
CA PHE A 99 8.06 -5.17 -13.70
C PHE A 99 9.24 -5.94 -14.28
N THR A 100 10.20 -5.24 -14.91
CA THR A 100 11.44 -5.86 -15.39
C THR A 100 12.17 -6.61 -14.26
N SER A 101 12.27 -6.01 -13.07
CA SER A 101 12.90 -6.66 -11.93
C SER A 101 12.15 -7.94 -11.52
N ALA A 102 10.82 -7.91 -11.44
CA ALA A 102 9.97 -9.08 -11.14
C ALA A 102 10.11 -10.18 -12.23
N LEU A 103 10.09 -9.79 -13.49
CA LEU A 103 10.26 -10.70 -14.62
C LEU A 103 11.64 -11.39 -14.59
N LEU A 104 12.69 -10.71 -14.15
CA LEU A 104 14.02 -11.31 -13.95
C LEU A 104 14.07 -12.26 -12.74
N GLY A 105 13.06 -12.34 -11.91
CA GLY A 105 12.92 -13.32 -10.84
C GLY A 105 12.80 -14.74 -11.36
N ARG A 106 12.55 -15.71 -10.49
CA ARG A 106 12.40 -17.15 -10.85
C ARG A 106 11.03 -17.72 -10.51
N GLY A 107 10.27 -17.06 -9.63
CA GLY A 107 8.94 -17.50 -9.21
C GLY A 107 7.84 -17.02 -10.15
N ASP A 108 6.67 -17.60 -9.96
CA ASP A 108 5.44 -17.09 -10.56
C ASP A 108 5.09 -15.73 -9.94
N PHE A 109 4.52 -14.84 -10.75
CA PHE A 109 4.03 -13.59 -10.24
C PHE A 109 2.79 -13.09 -10.96
N LEU A 110 2.01 -12.30 -10.26
CA LEU A 110 0.74 -11.74 -10.72
C LEU A 110 0.90 -10.25 -11.02
N VAL A 111 0.38 -9.80 -12.15
CA VAL A 111 0.08 -8.38 -12.39
C VAL A 111 -1.42 -8.24 -12.55
N ALA A 112 -2.05 -7.42 -11.71
CA ALA A 112 -3.50 -7.27 -11.76
C ALA A 112 -3.95 -5.83 -11.46
N GLY A 113 -5.11 -5.46 -11.99
CA GLY A 113 -5.68 -4.13 -11.82
C GLY A 113 -7.00 -3.98 -12.53
N PRO A 114 -7.54 -2.75 -12.66
CA PRO A 114 -8.78 -2.51 -13.38
C PRO A 114 -8.65 -2.81 -14.87
N LYS A 115 -9.72 -2.61 -15.61
CA LYS A 115 -9.73 -2.69 -17.08
C LYS A 115 -8.55 -1.90 -17.68
N GLN A 116 -8.00 -2.36 -18.80
CA GLN A 116 -6.81 -1.89 -19.50
C GLN A 116 -5.47 -2.35 -18.89
N THR A 117 -5.46 -3.01 -17.74
CA THR A 117 -4.22 -3.56 -17.15
C THR A 117 -3.54 -4.55 -18.10
N LYS A 118 -4.32 -5.42 -18.76
CA LYS A 118 -3.76 -6.39 -19.72
C LYS A 118 -3.07 -5.70 -20.90
N ASP A 119 -3.71 -4.71 -21.49
CA ASP A 119 -3.15 -3.96 -22.61
C ASP A 119 -1.93 -3.15 -22.18
N PHE A 120 -1.98 -2.54 -21.00
CA PHE A 120 -0.86 -1.78 -20.43
C PHE A 120 0.38 -2.66 -20.23
N VAL A 121 0.22 -3.85 -19.65
CA VAL A 121 1.33 -4.80 -19.43
C VAL A 121 1.86 -5.34 -20.76
N ASN A 122 1.00 -5.76 -21.68
CA ASN A 122 1.41 -6.29 -22.98
C ASN A 122 2.14 -5.22 -23.80
N ASN A 123 1.67 -3.98 -23.81
CA ASN A 123 2.34 -2.88 -24.50
C ASN A 123 3.72 -2.61 -23.88
N ASN A 124 3.87 -2.76 -22.56
CA ASN A 124 5.14 -2.62 -21.88
C ASN A 124 6.11 -3.75 -22.26
N ILE A 125 5.64 -5.00 -22.31
CA ILE A 125 6.44 -6.16 -22.78
C ILE A 125 6.91 -5.92 -24.21
N ASN A 126 6.00 -5.55 -25.12
CA ASN A 126 6.32 -5.32 -26.53
C ASN A 126 7.31 -4.16 -26.71
N LEU A 127 7.24 -3.11 -25.90
CA LEU A 127 8.15 -1.97 -25.99
C LEU A 127 9.58 -2.35 -25.57
N TYR A 128 9.72 -3.27 -24.62
CA TYR A 128 11.01 -3.65 -24.05
C TYR A 128 11.43 -5.09 -24.39
N ASP A 129 10.83 -5.75 -25.38
CA ASP A 129 11.06 -7.13 -25.75
C ASP A 129 12.54 -7.47 -25.90
N GLN A 130 13.28 -6.67 -26.68
CA GLN A 130 14.71 -6.85 -26.92
C GLN A 130 15.57 -6.67 -25.68
N ASP A 131 15.24 -5.70 -24.80
CA ASP A 131 15.96 -5.49 -23.55
C ASP A 131 15.68 -6.60 -22.54
N LEU A 132 14.43 -7.07 -22.48
CA LEU A 132 14.02 -8.18 -21.63
C LEU A 132 14.73 -9.48 -22.05
N ASP A 133 14.73 -9.79 -23.35
CA ASP A 133 15.38 -10.97 -23.89
C ASP A 133 16.91 -10.93 -23.65
N TYR A 134 17.54 -9.77 -23.89
CA TYR A 134 18.95 -9.58 -23.59
C TYR A 134 19.28 -9.82 -22.10
N ARG A 135 18.48 -9.29 -21.18
CA ARG A 135 18.71 -9.46 -19.75
C ARG A 135 18.49 -10.89 -19.28
N LEU A 136 17.47 -11.55 -19.78
CA LEU A 136 17.17 -12.95 -19.49
C LEU A 136 18.23 -13.88 -20.06
N GLY A 137 18.69 -13.63 -21.29
CA GLY A 137 19.73 -14.38 -21.98
C GLY A 137 21.05 -14.44 -21.19
N LYS A 138 21.38 -13.39 -20.39
CA LYS A 138 22.55 -13.42 -19.48
C LYS A 138 22.46 -14.52 -18.42
N THR A 139 21.29 -15.02 -18.14
CA THR A 139 21.02 -16.11 -17.18
C THR A 139 20.52 -17.38 -17.86
N GLN A 140 20.71 -17.49 -19.17
CA GLN A 140 20.30 -18.63 -20.01
C GLN A 140 18.78 -18.88 -19.96
N ARG A 141 17.98 -17.83 -19.89
CA ARG A 141 16.51 -17.85 -19.94
C ARG A 141 16.01 -17.05 -21.13
N SER A 142 14.83 -17.36 -21.64
CA SER A 142 14.14 -16.61 -22.68
C SER A 142 12.98 -15.78 -22.12
N LEU A 143 12.50 -14.81 -22.90
CA LEU A 143 11.32 -14.03 -22.55
C LEU A 143 10.08 -14.93 -22.55
N ASP A 144 9.90 -15.78 -23.57
CA ASP A 144 8.75 -16.69 -23.67
C ASP A 144 8.64 -17.59 -22.44
N GLU A 145 9.75 -18.24 -22.03
CA GLU A 145 9.79 -19.06 -20.81
C GLU A 145 9.36 -18.28 -19.57
N ARG A 146 9.77 -17.00 -19.47
CA ARG A 146 9.40 -16.17 -18.31
C ARG A 146 7.96 -15.70 -18.35
N LEU A 147 7.39 -15.52 -19.53
CA LEU A 147 5.98 -15.13 -19.66
C LEU A 147 5.03 -16.27 -19.24
N ASP A 148 5.45 -17.53 -19.30
CA ASP A 148 4.69 -18.67 -18.76
C ASP A 148 4.50 -18.58 -17.23
N HIS A 149 5.37 -17.85 -16.54
CA HIS A 149 5.30 -17.60 -15.11
C HIS A 149 4.61 -16.26 -14.73
N LEU A 150 4.12 -15.50 -15.72
CA LEU A 150 3.39 -14.26 -15.54
C LEU A 150 1.90 -14.47 -15.70
N THR A 151 1.14 -14.16 -14.66
CA THR A 151 -0.32 -14.07 -14.76
C THR A 151 -0.74 -12.61 -14.84
N ILE A 152 -1.55 -12.23 -15.84
CA ILE A 152 -2.12 -10.89 -15.97
C ILE A 152 -3.64 -11.00 -15.79
N ARG A 153 -4.21 -10.20 -14.88
CA ARG A 153 -5.65 -10.22 -14.59
C ARG A 153 -6.24 -8.81 -14.60
N GLU A 154 -7.36 -8.66 -15.29
CA GLU A 154 -8.24 -7.51 -15.12
C GLU A 154 -9.28 -7.85 -14.06
N LEU A 155 -9.40 -6.96 -13.08
CA LEU A 155 -10.21 -7.13 -11.89
C LEU A 155 -11.43 -6.21 -11.91
N LYS A 156 -12.48 -6.65 -11.24
CA LYS A 156 -13.73 -5.89 -11.04
C LYS A 156 -14.17 -6.00 -9.59
N SER A 157 -15.17 -5.21 -9.23
CA SER A 157 -15.77 -5.27 -7.88
C SER A 157 -16.26 -6.68 -7.54
N GLY A 158 -15.85 -7.16 -6.35
CA GLY A 158 -16.25 -8.47 -5.82
C GLY A 158 -15.33 -9.64 -6.21
N ASP A 159 -14.30 -9.40 -7.02
CA ASP A 159 -13.31 -10.43 -7.30
C ASP A 159 -12.53 -10.79 -6.03
N ARG A 160 -12.18 -12.07 -5.94
CA ARG A 160 -11.40 -12.63 -4.84
C ARG A 160 -10.34 -13.55 -5.38
N PHE A 161 -9.15 -13.48 -4.81
CA PHE A 161 -8.03 -14.34 -5.15
C PHE A 161 -7.04 -14.40 -3.98
N ASN A 162 -6.07 -15.28 -4.07
CA ASN A 162 -5.00 -15.35 -3.10
C ASN A 162 -3.68 -14.96 -3.76
N VAL A 163 -2.80 -14.34 -2.99
CA VAL A 163 -1.37 -14.25 -3.26
C VAL A 163 -0.70 -14.98 -2.11
N ASP A 164 -0.23 -16.18 -2.38
CA ASP A 164 0.16 -17.16 -1.36
C ASP A 164 -0.95 -17.35 -0.31
N GLU A 165 -0.70 -17.07 0.96
CA GLU A 165 -1.66 -17.21 2.04
C GLU A 165 -2.53 -15.95 2.27
N ILE A 166 -2.21 -14.83 1.62
CA ILE A 166 -2.96 -13.59 1.74
C ILE A 166 -4.19 -13.63 0.84
N LYS A 167 -5.37 -13.49 1.42
CA LYS A 167 -6.62 -13.36 0.69
C LYS A 167 -6.81 -11.93 0.24
N VAL A 168 -7.08 -11.72 -1.04
CA VAL A 168 -7.31 -10.39 -1.63
C VAL A 168 -8.74 -10.29 -2.13
N SER A 169 -9.41 -9.22 -1.77
CA SER A 169 -10.75 -8.88 -2.26
C SER A 169 -10.74 -7.49 -2.88
N THR A 170 -11.66 -7.22 -3.81
CA THR A 170 -11.72 -5.98 -4.58
C THR A 170 -13.07 -5.29 -4.47
N LEU A 171 -13.04 -3.95 -4.55
CA LEU A 171 -14.23 -3.11 -4.66
C LEU A 171 -13.96 -2.02 -5.70
N SER A 172 -14.82 -1.87 -6.72
CA SER A 172 -14.74 -0.70 -7.60
C SER A 172 -15.17 0.56 -6.83
N VAL A 173 -14.36 1.61 -6.92
CA VAL A 173 -14.60 2.88 -6.24
C VAL A 173 -14.74 4.01 -7.27
N PRO A 174 -15.58 5.02 -7.03
CA PRO A 174 -15.71 6.16 -7.92
C PRO A 174 -14.42 6.99 -7.96
N HIS A 175 -13.94 7.25 -9.15
CA HIS A 175 -12.83 8.17 -9.40
C HIS A 175 -12.98 8.78 -10.81
N THR A 176 -11.99 9.50 -11.31
CA THR A 176 -11.99 10.10 -12.66
C THR A 176 -11.83 9.06 -13.77
N ILE A 177 -11.21 7.92 -13.45
CA ILE A 177 -11.10 6.72 -14.29
C ILE A 177 -11.46 5.50 -13.46
N GLU A 178 -11.54 4.32 -14.09
CA GLU A 178 -11.85 3.08 -13.39
C GLU A 178 -10.83 2.79 -12.30
N SER A 179 -11.30 2.63 -11.06
CA SER A 179 -10.47 2.48 -9.87
C SER A 179 -10.97 1.35 -8.97
N ILE A 180 -10.03 0.66 -8.34
CA ILE A 180 -10.28 -0.51 -7.48
C ILE A 180 -9.59 -0.31 -6.13
N ALA A 181 -10.36 -0.49 -5.06
CA ALA A 181 -9.83 -0.67 -3.72
C ALA A 181 -9.54 -2.14 -3.46
N TYR A 182 -8.51 -2.42 -2.68
CA TYR A 182 -8.10 -3.76 -2.27
C TYR A 182 -8.26 -3.95 -0.77
N ARG A 183 -8.68 -5.16 -0.37
CA ARG A 183 -8.65 -5.63 1.01
C ARG A 183 -7.79 -6.88 1.07
N PHE A 184 -6.82 -6.86 1.97
CA PHE A 184 -5.88 -7.96 2.25
C PHE A 184 -6.23 -8.54 3.61
N ASP A 185 -6.55 -9.83 3.65
CA ASP A 185 -6.87 -10.55 4.88
C ASP A 185 -5.87 -11.71 5.07
N TYR A 186 -5.28 -11.79 6.26
CA TYR A 186 -4.39 -12.88 6.66
C TYR A 186 -4.57 -13.15 8.15
N SER A 187 -4.89 -14.41 8.52
CA SER A 187 -5.25 -14.76 9.90
C SER A 187 -6.39 -13.84 10.42
N ASP A 188 -6.14 -13.12 11.50
CA ASP A 188 -7.04 -12.16 12.12
C ASP A 188 -6.74 -10.70 11.76
N GLN A 189 -5.88 -10.47 10.77
CA GLN A 189 -5.48 -9.15 10.33
C GLN A 189 -6.06 -8.79 8.97
N SER A 190 -6.41 -7.52 8.82
CA SER A 190 -6.90 -6.98 7.57
C SER A 190 -6.44 -5.55 7.31
N VAL A 191 -6.02 -5.30 6.06
CA VAL A 191 -5.59 -3.99 5.57
C VAL A 191 -6.41 -3.65 4.34
N VAL A 192 -6.95 -2.42 4.29
CA VAL A 192 -7.67 -1.91 3.12
C VAL A 192 -6.89 -0.76 2.53
N ILE A 193 -6.68 -0.79 1.21
CA ILE A 193 -6.05 0.27 0.42
C ILE A 193 -7.07 0.73 -0.60
N THR A 194 -7.47 1.99 -0.55
CA THR A 194 -8.53 2.48 -1.43
C THR A 194 -8.03 2.93 -2.80
N GLY A 195 -6.75 3.31 -2.93
CA GLY A 195 -6.33 4.18 -4.01
C GLY A 195 -7.06 5.53 -3.92
N ASP A 196 -7.11 6.23 -5.04
CA ASP A 196 -7.85 7.48 -5.17
C ASP A 196 -9.33 7.24 -5.33
N LEU A 197 -10.16 8.00 -4.63
CA LEU A 197 -11.59 7.84 -4.70
C LEU A 197 -12.37 9.13 -4.45
N SER A 198 -13.49 9.24 -5.11
CA SER A 198 -14.56 10.21 -4.80
C SER A 198 -15.56 9.62 -3.81
N ALA A 199 -16.45 10.45 -3.27
CA ALA A 199 -17.54 9.98 -2.43
C ALA A 199 -18.43 8.96 -3.18
N GLY A 200 -18.68 7.81 -2.54
CA GLY A 200 -19.47 6.76 -3.12
C GLY A 200 -19.82 5.67 -2.11
N PRO A 201 -20.80 4.83 -2.40
CA PRO A 201 -21.25 3.78 -1.49
C PRO A 201 -20.27 2.61 -1.44
N GLY A 202 -20.34 1.86 -0.35
CA GLY A 202 -19.71 0.54 -0.23
C GLY A 202 -18.37 0.49 0.45
N VAL A 203 -17.59 1.59 0.47
CA VAL A 203 -16.23 1.59 1.04
C VAL A 203 -16.26 1.26 2.54
N ALA A 204 -17.17 1.86 3.32
CA ALA A 204 -17.28 1.55 4.75
C ALA A 204 -17.63 0.06 4.99
N LYS A 205 -18.55 -0.50 4.21
CA LYS A 205 -18.90 -1.93 4.29
C LYS A 205 -17.72 -2.81 3.90
N PHE A 206 -16.97 -2.43 2.87
CA PHE A 206 -15.82 -3.18 2.38
C PHE A 206 -14.65 -3.16 3.39
N ALA A 207 -14.43 -2.00 4.03
CA ALA A 207 -13.41 -1.82 5.05
C ALA A 207 -13.85 -2.27 6.46
N LYS A 208 -15.07 -2.81 6.60
CA LYS A 208 -15.62 -3.13 7.92
C LYS A 208 -14.65 -3.96 8.76
N ASP A 209 -14.43 -3.48 10.01
CA ASP A 209 -13.58 -4.08 11.03
C ASP A 209 -12.11 -4.29 10.60
N ALA A 210 -11.64 -3.56 9.57
CA ALA A 210 -10.23 -3.65 9.16
C ALA A 210 -9.30 -3.05 10.23
N ASN A 211 -8.11 -3.64 10.33
CA ASN A 211 -7.08 -3.14 11.25
C ASN A 211 -6.51 -1.80 10.77
N CYS A 212 -6.27 -1.65 9.47
CA CYS A 212 -5.86 -0.39 8.83
C CYS A 212 -6.74 -0.07 7.62
N LEU A 213 -7.12 1.20 7.49
CA LEU A 213 -7.66 1.76 6.26
C LEU A 213 -6.67 2.81 5.75
N ILE A 214 -6.03 2.51 4.62
CA ILE A 214 -5.12 3.41 3.91
C ILE A 214 -5.94 4.10 2.82
N ILE A 215 -6.07 5.41 2.94
CA ILE A 215 -6.99 6.21 2.12
C ILE A 215 -6.30 7.49 1.63
N ASP A 216 -6.75 8.03 0.49
CA ASP A 216 -6.22 9.28 -0.02
C ASP A 216 -6.49 10.47 0.93
N SER A 217 -5.60 11.45 0.89
CA SER A 217 -5.60 12.60 1.79
C SER A 217 -6.45 13.78 1.30
N GLY A 218 -7.40 13.53 0.42
CA GLY A 218 -8.23 14.60 -0.16
C GLY A 218 -8.82 15.54 0.90
N GLY A 219 -8.78 16.82 0.62
CA GLY A 219 -9.36 17.85 1.48
C GLY A 219 -8.60 18.16 2.77
N MET A 220 -7.36 17.69 2.95
CA MET A 220 -6.52 18.06 4.10
C MET A 220 -6.31 19.56 4.21
N ILE A 221 -6.28 20.06 5.45
CA ILE A 221 -6.05 21.48 5.72
C ILE A 221 -4.57 21.80 5.55
N MET A 222 -4.27 22.74 4.67
CA MET A 222 -2.90 23.25 4.51
C MET A 222 -2.66 24.46 5.42
N ASN A 223 -1.47 24.55 5.99
CA ASN A 223 -1.03 25.74 6.68
C ASN A 223 -0.74 26.89 5.67
N LYS A 224 -0.39 28.10 6.20
CA LYS A 224 -0.13 29.27 5.34
C LYS A 224 1.03 29.05 4.36
N ARG A 225 2.09 28.32 4.80
CA ARG A 225 3.27 28.00 3.99
C ARG A 225 2.90 27.03 2.86
N GLY A 226 2.16 25.98 3.18
CA GLY A 226 1.69 25.00 2.19
C GLY A 226 0.78 25.61 1.13
N LYS A 227 -0.16 26.49 1.54
CA LYS A 227 -1.01 27.24 0.59
C LYS A 227 -0.19 28.12 -0.35
N LYS A 228 0.84 28.80 0.17
CA LYS A 228 1.71 29.66 -0.65
C LYS A 228 2.53 28.81 -1.63
N GLN A 229 3.07 27.68 -1.20
CA GLN A 229 3.85 26.77 -2.01
C GLN A 229 3.00 26.21 -3.16
N ARG A 230 1.82 25.65 -2.87
CA ARG A 230 0.88 25.12 -3.86
C ARG A 230 0.46 26.19 -4.89
N ASN A 231 0.12 27.38 -4.42
CA ASN A 231 -0.26 28.49 -5.32
C ASN A 231 0.88 28.92 -6.25
N LYS A 232 2.14 28.84 -5.80
CA LYS A 232 3.32 29.12 -6.65
C LYS A 232 3.44 28.08 -7.77
N THR A 233 3.30 26.81 -7.44
CA THR A 233 3.36 25.71 -8.40
C THR A 233 2.23 25.79 -9.41
N LEU A 234 0.98 25.99 -8.98
CA LEU A 234 -0.16 26.14 -9.89
C LEU A 234 0.01 27.31 -10.87
N LYS A 235 0.62 28.42 -10.43
CA LYS A 235 0.93 29.57 -11.32
C LYS A 235 2.01 29.22 -12.33
N SER A 236 3.07 28.50 -11.93
CA SER A 236 4.15 28.11 -12.85
C SER A 236 3.69 27.10 -13.90
N GLU A 237 2.67 26.29 -13.60
CA GLU A 237 2.06 25.33 -14.53
C GLU A 237 0.99 25.96 -15.45
N GLY A 238 0.79 27.28 -15.40
CA GLY A 238 -0.22 27.97 -16.20
C GLY A 238 -1.67 27.67 -15.81
N LYS A 239 -1.90 26.97 -14.70
CA LYS A 239 -3.23 26.64 -14.17
C LYS A 239 -3.82 27.84 -13.40
N ASN A 240 -4.10 28.91 -14.13
CA ASN A 240 -4.77 30.09 -13.56
C ASN A 240 -6.28 29.82 -13.44
N GLY A 241 -6.74 29.63 -12.22
CA GLY A 241 -8.15 29.69 -11.85
C GLY A 241 -8.94 28.41 -12.12
N ALA A 242 -9.68 27.99 -11.10
CA ALA A 242 -10.63 26.89 -11.20
C ALA A 242 -11.60 27.10 -12.37
N GLN A 243 -11.64 26.16 -13.33
CA GLN A 243 -12.78 26.06 -14.24
C GLN A 243 -14.04 25.92 -13.42
N LYS A 244 -14.97 26.88 -13.57
CA LYS A 244 -16.32 26.87 -12.98
C LYS A 244 -17.20 25.87 -13.75
N GLY A 245 -16.90 24.58 -13.65
CA GLY A 245 -17.82 23.50 -14.01
C GLY A 245 -18.25 22.77 -12.75
N LYS A 246 -19.32 21.99 -12.76
CA LYS A 246 -19.62 21.03 -11.68
C LYS A 246 -18.44 20.06 -11.63
N LYS A 247 -17.44 20.36 -10.79
CA LYS A 247 -16.31 19.47 -10.58
C LYS A 247 -16.85 18.27 -9.81
N GLN A 248 -16.89 17.13 -10.45
CA GLN A 248 -16.86 15.86 -9.75
C GLN A 248 -15.56 15.93 -8.93
N HIS A 249 -15.67 15.89 -7.61
CA HIS A 249 -14.48 15.88 -6.75
C HIS A 249 -13.76 14.58 -7.03
N ALA A 250 -12.53 14.63 -7.52
CA ALA A 250 -11.71 13.45 -7.79
C ALA A 250 -11.35 12.68 -6.50
N HIS A 251 -11.35 13.39 -5.37
CA HIS A 251 -10.97 12.86 -4.07
C HIS A 251 -12.03 13.14 -3.02
N LEU A 252 -12.08 12.30 -1.98
CA LEU A 252 -12.86 12.55 -0.77
C LEU A 252 -12.42 13.84 -0.08
N ASN A 253 -13.31 14.45 0.68
CA ASN A 253 -12.88 15.42 1.67
C ASN A 253 -12.64 14.74 3.02
N ILE A 254 -11.97 15.46 3.93
CA ILE A 254 -11.54 14.94 5.23
C ILE A 254 -12.72 14.48 6.13
N LYS A 255 -13.93 15.06 5.97
CA LYS A 255 -15.12 14.63 6.71
C LYS A 255 -15.65 13.31 6.17
N GLU A 256 -15.66 13.16 4.83
CA GLU A 256 -16.12 11.94 4.17
C GLU A 256 -15.19 10.76 4.51
N SER A 257 -13.88 10.94 4.42
CA SER A 257 -12.92 9.88 4.73
C SER A 257 -12.95 9.49 6.22
N SER A 258 -13.07 10.44 7.15
CA SER A 258 -13.18 10.15 8.58
C SER A 258 -14.54 9.51 8.94
N GLN A 259 -15.62 9.86 8.24
CA GLN A 259 -16.91 9.20 8.42
C GLN A 259 -16.87 7.74 7.93
N ILE A 260 -16.26 7.48 6.77
CA ILE A 260 -16.03 6.11 6.29
C ILE A 260 -15.27 5.28 7.33
N ALA A 261 -14.23 5.86 7.93
CA ALA A 261 -13.45 5.19 8.97
C ALA A 261 -14.27 4.86 10.23
N ALA A 262 -15.15 5.77 10.64
CA ALA A 262 -16.06 5.56 11.77
C ALA A 262 -17.10 4.47 11.46
N ASP A 263 -17.76 4.55 10.31
CA ASP A 263 -18.79 3.61 9.88
C ASP A 263 -18.24 2.20 9.65
N ALA A 264 -16.97 2.11 9.24
CA ALA A 264 -16.26 0.85 9.05
C ALA A 264 -15.72 0.25 10.34
N ASN A 265 -15.77 0.95 11.48
CA ASN A 265 -15.21 0.51 12.77
C ASN A 265 -13.75 0.04 12.67
N ILE A 266 -12.92 0.74 11.91
CA ILE A 266 -11.51 0.41 11.73
C ILE A 266 -10.67 0.78 12.96
N ASN A 267 -9.47 0.18 13.09
CA ASN A 267 -8.57 0.51 14.20
C ASN A 267 -7.72 1.75 13.88
N LYS A 268 -7.15 1.82 12.67
CA LYS A 268 -6.24 2.88 12.24
C LYS A 268 -6.65 3.45 10.90
N LEU A 269 -6.83 4.76 10.86
CA LEU A 269 -7.03 5.53 9.64
C LEU A 269 -5.69 6.11 9.20
N VAL A 270 -5.21 5.69 8.05
CA VAL A 270 -3.90 6.10 7.50
C VAL A 270 -4.13 6.94 6.25
N TYR A 271 -3.77 8.20 6.31
CA TYR A 271 -3.80 9.08 5.16
C TYR A 271 -2.51 8.99 4.36
N THR A 272 -2.63 8.90 3.04
CA THR A 272 -1.54 8.91 2.06
C THR A 272 -1.91 9.79 0.86
N HIS A 273 -1.12 9.79 -0.20
CA HIS A 273 -1.39 10.55 -1.44
C HIS A 273 -1.49 12.06 -1.18
N PHE A 274 -0.48 12.61 -0.50
CA PHE A 274 -0.47 14.03 -0.13
C PHE A 274 -0.04 14.91 -1.30
N VAL A 275 -0.89 15.89 -1.62
CA VAL A 275 -0.54 16.95 -2.57
C VAL A 275 0.59 17.82 -2.02
N LEU A 276 1.31 18.51 -2.93
CA LEU A 276 2.37 19.43 -2.54
C LEU A 276 1.85 20.51 -1.57
N GLY A 277 2.56 20.65 -0.48
CA GLY A 277 2.30 21.68 0.53
C GLY A 277 2.22 21.12 1.94
N GLU A 278 2.65 21.92 2.88
CA GLU A 278 2.68 21.54 4.30
C GLU A 278 1.26 21.50 4.89
N ILE A 279 0.93 20.37 5.52
CA ILE A 279 -0.38 20.12 6.11
C ILE A 279 -0.43 20.72 7.52
N ASP A 280 -1.54 21.34 7.86
CA ASP A 280 -1.90 21.65 9.24
C ASP A 280 -2.55 20.41 9.88
N LYS A 281 -1.69 19.53 10.43
CA LYS A 281 -2.13 18.28 11.07
C LYS A 281 -3.13 18.57 12.21
N SER A 282 -2.89 19.63 13.02
CA SER A 282 -3.76 19.99 14.14
C SER A 282 -5.16 20.42 13.67
N ALA A 283 -5.22 21.29 12.65
CA ALA A 283 -6.50 21.71 12.09
C ALA A 283 -7.25 20.55 11.40
N SER A 284 -6.51 19.66 10.73
CA SER A 284 -7.09 18.46 10.13
C SER A 284 -7.63 17.49 11.17
N MET A 285 -6.88 17.23 12.26
CA MET A 285 -7.32 16.36 13.36
C MET A 285 -8.61 16.85 14.01
N LYS A 286 -8.79 18.16 14.24
CA LYS A 286 -10.03 18.72 14.80
C LYS A 286 -11.29 18.37 13.99
N ILE A 287 -11.14 18.19 12.67
CA ILE A 287 -12.25 17.80 11.81
C ILE A 287 -12.43 16.27 11.86
N ILE A 288 -11.34 15.52 11.79
CA ILE A 288 -11.37 14.04 11.81
C ILE A 288 -12.01 13.56 13.12
N GLU A 289 -11.59 14.10 14.25
CA GLU A 289 -12.06 13.74 15.59
C GLU A 289 -13.55 14.00 15.83
N GLN A 290 -14.22 14.77 14.99
CA GLN A 290 -15.68 14.94 15.05
C GLN A 290 -16.41 13.66 14.63
N GLN A 291 -15.81 12.85 13.76
CA GLN A 291 -16.41 11.64 13.19
C GLN A 291 -15.75 10.35 13.71
N TYR A 292 -14.42 10.33 13.72
CA TYR A 292 -13.63 9.13 14.00
C TYR A 292 -12.76 9.32 15.26
N LYS A 293 -12.79 8.30 16.17
CA LYS A 293 -12.09 8.35 17.47
C LYS A 293 -10.92 7.38 17.57
N GLY A 294 -10.64 6.62 16.51
CA GLY A 294 -9.51 5.70 16.47
C GLY A 294 -8.19 6.40 16.19
N GLU A 295 -7.15 5.61 16.00
CA GLU A 295 -5.81 6.10 15.70
C GLU A 295 -5.75 6.69 14.28
N VAL A 296 -5.16 7.89 14.13
CA VAL A 296 -4.99 8.57 12.84
C VAL A 296 -3.51 8.76 12.55
N ILE A 297 -3.08 8.32 11.36
CA ILE A 297 -1.71 8.44 10.89
C ILE A 297 -1.70 9.26 9.61
N PHE A 298 -0.86 10.30 9.58
CA PHE A 298 -0.48 11.00 8.36
C PHE A 298 0.84 10.40 7.90
N SER A 299 0.79 9.56 6.87
CA SER A 299 1.95 8.78 6.46
C SER A 299 3.05 9.64 5.84
N ASP A 300 4.25 9.11 5.91
CA ASP A 300 5.42 9.60 5.20
C ASP A 300 6.01 8.43 4.37
N ASP A 301 6.90 8.74 3.43
CA ASP A 301 7.61 7.73 2.64
C ASP A 301 8.40 6.79 3.55
N LEU A 302 8.44 5.51 3.18
CA LEU A 302 9.12 4.43 3.89
C LEU A 302 8.59 4.19 5.31
N MET A 303 7.38 4.66 5.62
CA MET A 303 6.75 4.44 6.92
C MET A 303 6.18 3.02 7.00
N SER A 304 6.71 2.23 7.93
CA SER A 304 6.13 0.93 8.28
C SER A 304 4.95 1.12 9.25
N LEU A 305 3.84 0.48 8.95
CA LEU A 305 2.60 0.54 9.71
C LEU A 305 2.42 -0.74 10.53
N ASN A 306 2.18 -0.60 11.81
CA ASN A 306 1.70 -1.71 12.61
C ASN A 306 0.17 -1.81 12.47
N CYS A 307 -0.30 -2.70 11.59
CA CYS A 307 -1.71 -3.00 11.38
C CYS A 307 -2.17 -4.23 12.18
N GLY A 308 -1.51 -4.57 13.27
CA GLY A 308 -1.92 -5.64 14.17
C GLY A 308 -3.21 -5.33 14.93
N ASN A 309 -3.68 -6.30 15.70
CA ASN A 309 -4.92 -6.19 16.48
C ASN A 309 -4.89 -5.01 17.46
N LYS A 310 -6.09 -4.53 17.83
CA LYS A 310 -6.25 -3.57 18.92
C LYS A 310 -5.51 -4.11 20.13
N THR A 311 -4.55 -3.38 20.66
CA THR A 311 -4.14 -3.58 22.05
C THR A 311 -5.39 -3.30 22.88
N THR A 312 -6.03 -4.35 23.37
CA THR A 312 -7.06 -4.22 24.43
C THR A 312 -6.35 -3.67 25.65
N ASN A 313 -6.51 -2.37 25.90
CA ASN A 313 -6.15 -1.74 27.17
C ASN A 313 -7.14 -2.20 28.24
#